data_becdc456c082429976589fd557885c1d
#
_entry.id   becdc456c082429976589fd557885c1d
#
_cell.length_a   1.000
_cell.length_b   1.000
_cell.length_c   1.000
_cell.angle_alpha   90.00
_cell.angle_beta   90.00
_cell.angle_gamma   90.00
#
_symmetry.space_group_name_H-M   'P 1'
#
loop_
_entity.id
_entity.type
_entity.pdbx_description
1 polymer ?
#
loop_
_entity_poly.entity_id
_entity_poly.type
_entity_poly.pdbx_seq_one_letter_code
_entity_poly.pdbx_strand_id
1 'polypeptide(L)'
;SKLSGCYQSACIAQEACPDPARVTVLDSLNATCAEYMLVDQALRYRREGVSDMPTMLAKLRDVMAHYKIIGMAADLKYLVMGGRLSPLVGKLGNRLSIKPTLKIEDGIVSKAGMVHGMAKGRAWYIEQLKECPPDPDVPVYIGGADCPETVALIKSQIEAANLGIQDIRCVKIGCLIGTYVGPELTLVAWKRK
;
A
#
# COMPACT_ATOMS: atom_id res chain seq x y z
N SER A 1 -3.29 -12.74 2.82
CA SER A 1 -4.24 -13.88 2.72
C SER A 1 -5.48 -13.53 1.89
N LYS A 2 -6.34 -12.61 2.31
CA LYS A 2 -7.60 -12.31 1.57
C LYS A 2 -7.37 -11.69 0.19
N LEU A 3 -6.26 -10.99 0.01
CA LEU A 3 -5.94 -10.26 -1.21
C LEU A 3 -5.31 -11.15 -2.28
N SER A 4 -4.50 -12.12 -1.86
CA SER A 4 -3.67 -12.96 -2.73
C SER A 4 -3.42 -14.33 -2.12
N GLY A 5 -3.19 -15.35 -2.96
CA GLY A 5 -2.74 -16.67 -2.55
C GLY A 5 -1.25 -16.74 -2.14
N CYS A 6 -0.50 -15.64 -2.23
CA CYS A 6 0.94 -15.61 -1.90
C CYS A 6 1.21 -16.05 -0.45
N TYR A 7 0.38 -15.63 0.51
CA TYR A 7 0.50 -16.05 1.90
C TYR A 7 0.39 -17.57 2.04
N GLN A 8 -0.65 -18.18 1.44
CA GLN A 8 -0.84 -19.64 1.46
C GLN A 8 0.32 -20.37 0.80
N SER A 9 0.81 -19.87 -0.33
CA SER A 9 1.98 -20.44 -1.01
C SER A 9 3.23 -20.37 -0.14
N ALA A 10 3.41 -19.27 0.61
CA ALA A 10 4.54 -19.14 1.54
C ALA A 10 4.42 -20.11 2.73
N CYS A 11 3.21 -20.35 3.27
CA CYS A 11 2.99 -21.35 4.32
C CYS A 11 3.31 -22.78 3.83
N ILE A 12 2.85 -23.14 2.63
CA ILE A 12 3.17 -24.46 2.03
C ILE A 12 4.69 -24.60 1.83
N ALA A 13 5.35 -23.54 1.35
CA ALA A 13 6.80 -23.55 1.17
C ALA A 13 7.54 -23.67 2.52
N GLN A 14 7.05 -23.03 3.57
CA GLN A 14 7.58 -23.16 4.92
C GLN A 14 7.51 -24.62 5.40
N GLU A 15 6.34 -25.27 5.26
CA GLU A 15 6.13 -26.67 5.66
C GLU A 15 7.04 -27.63 4.88
N ALA A 16 7.35 -27.31 3.62
CA ALA A 16 8.22 -28.11 2.75
C ALA A 16 9.73 -27.86 2.98
N CYS A 17 10.10 -26.88 3.82
CA CYS A 17 11.51 -26.62 4.14
C CYS A 17 12.13 -27.78 4.93
N PRO A 18 13.44 -28.08 4.74
CA PRO A 18 14.15 -29.07 5.56
C PRO A 18 14.15 -28.75 7.05
N ASP A 19 14.08 -27.47 7.42
CA ASP A 19 13.97 -27.00 8.80
C ASP A 19 12.90 -25.88 8.87
N PRO A 20 11.61 -26.24 8.97
CA PRO A 20 10.51 -25.29 8.99
C PRO A 20 10.57 -24.32 10.18
N ALA A 21 11.20 -24.71 11.29
CA ALA A 21 11.32 -23.88 12.50
C ALA A 21 12.18 -22.62 12.26
N ARG A 22 13.04 -22.62 11.26
CA ARG A 22 13.87 -21.46 10.87
C ARG A 22 13.14 -20.45 9.99
N VAL A 23 11.95 -20.78 9.52
CA VAL A 23 11.17 -19.92 8.62
C VAL A 23 9.92 -19.45 9.35
N THR A 24 9.64 -18.17 9.28
CA THR A 24 8.41 -17.57 9.82
C THR A 24 7.69 -16.82 8.72
N VAL A 25 6.44 -17.14 8.50
CA VAL A 25 5.59 -16.47 7.52
C VAL A 25 4.67 -15.48 8.23
N LEU A 26 4.72 -14.21 7.82
CA LEU A 26 3.84 -13.14 8.33
C LEU A 26 2.85 -12.75 7.24
N ASP A 27 1.55 -12.83 7.54
CA ASP A 27 0.52 -12.27 6.66
C ASP A 27 0.50 -10.74 6.79
N SER A 28 0.94 -10.05 5.76
CA SER A 28 0.97 -8.58 5.74
C SER A 28 -0.42 -7.95 5.68
N LEU A 29 -1.46 -8.70 5.30
CA LEU A 29 -2.81 -8.20 5.01
C LEU A 29 -2.82 -7.02 4.01
N ASN A 30 -1.75 -6.89 3.24
CA ASN A 30 -1.56 -5.78 2.34
C ASN A 30 -0.78 -6.18 1.07
N ALA A 31 -0.44 -5.20 0.26
CA ALA A 31 0.34 -5.36 -0.96
C ALA A 31 1.12 -4.07 -1.27
N THR A 32 1.97 -4.12 -2.28
CA THR A 32 2.67 -2.96 -2.85
C THR A 32 3.48 -2.16 -1.83
N CYS A 33 3.28 -0.84 -1.75
CA CYS A 33 4.05 0.04 -0.89
C CYS A 33 3.85 -0.21 0.62
N ALA A 34 2.68 -0.71 1.05
CA ALA A 34 2.48 -1.06 2.47
C ALA A 34 3.19 -2.38 2.83
N GLU A 35 3.24 -3.36 1.92
CA GLU A 35 4.04 -4.56 2.12
C GLU A 35 5.55 -4.24 2.08
N TYR A 36 5.97 -3.38 1.14
CA TYR A 36 7.34 -2.88 1.10
C TYR A 36 7.72 -2.17 2.40
N MET A 37 6.83 -1.37 2.98
CA MET A 37 7.03 -0.73 4.29
C MET A 37 7.37 -1.76 5.37
N LEU A 38 6.65 -2.88 5.44
CA LEU A 38 6.92 -3.92 6.43
C LEU A 38 8.29 -4.56 6.24
N VAL A 39 8.69 -4.85 5.00
CA VAL A 39 10.03 -5.36 4.68
C VAL A 39 11.11 -4.35 5.08
N ASP A 40 10.91 -3.09 4.77
CA ASP A 40 11.84 -2.02 5.08
C ASP A 40 11.97 -1.81 6.61
N GLN A 41 10.87 -1.85 7.35
CA GLN A 41 10.89 -1.79 8.81
C GLN A 41 11.56 -3.03 9.43
N ALA A 42 11.36 -4.23 8.88
CA ALA A 42 12.07 -5.43 9.33
C ALA A 42 13.59 -5.28 9.16
N LEU A 43 14.03 -4.76 8.01
CA LEU A 43 15.45 -4.48 7.75
C LEU A 43 16.00 -3.41 8.69
N ARG A 44 15.23 -2.37 8.98
CA ARG A 44 15.60 -1.33 9.95
C ARG A 44 15.76 -1.93 11.34
N TYR A 45 14.77 -2.65 11.85
CA TYR A 45 14.84 -3.29 13.17
C TYR A 45 16.01 -4.27 13.28
N ARG A 46 16.29 -5.01 12.20
CA ARG A 46 17.47 -5.88 12.15
C ARG A 46 18.78 -5.11 12.31
N ARG A 47 18.92 -3.94 11.65
CA ARG A 47 20.09 -3.05 11.78
C ARG A 47 20.19 -2.42 13.17
N GLU A 48 19.07 -2.16 13.83
CA GLU A 48 18.97 -1.66 15.21
C GLU A 48 19.26 -2.75 16.26
N GLY A 49 19.56 -3.98 15.85
CA GLY A 49 19.99 -5.06 16.73
C GLY A 49 18.88 -6.04 17.15
N VAL A 50 17.66 -5.93 16.60
CA VAL A 50 16.63 -6.94 16.85
C VAL A 50 17.04 -8.27 16.20
N SER A 51 17.35 -9.26 17.02
CA SER A 51 17.90 -10.56 16.59
C SER A 51 16.95 -11.73 16.75
N ASP A 52 15.95 -11.61 17.62
CA ASP A 52 14.98 -12.67 17.88
C ASP A 52 13.67 -12.43 17.10
N MET A 53 13.07 -13.53 16.67
CA MET A 53 11.84 -13.48 15.85
C MET A 53 10.59 -13.01 16.62
N PRO A 54 10.37 -13.39 17.88
CA PRO A 54 9.23 -12.87 18.65
C PRO A 54 9.20 -11.35 18.74
N THR A 55 10.32 -10.71 19.06
CA THR A 55 10.44 -9.24 19.11
C THR A 55 10.24 -8.62 17.72
N MET A 56 10.82 -9.22 16.68
CA MET A 56 10.63 -8.75 15.29
C MET A 56 9.15 -8.77 14.92
N LEU A 57 8.45 -9.88 15.16
CA LEU A 57 7.02 -10.01 14.86
C LEU A 57 6.16 -9.04 15.66
N ALA A 58 6.47 -8.81 16.94
CA ALA A 58 5.75 -7.86 17.76
C ALA A 58 5.84 -6.43 17.19
N LYS A 59 7.05 -6.00 16.81
CA LYS A 59 7.28 -4.70 16.18
C LYS A 59 6.58 -4.57 14.81
N LEU A 60 6.64 -5.60 13.97
CA LEU A 60 5.96 -5.58 12.67
C LEU A 60 4.44 -5.57 12.82
N ARG A 61 3.87 -6.30 13.78
CA ARG A 61 2.44 -6.25 14.08
C ARG A 61 1.99 -4.88 14.58
N ASP A 62 2.83 -4.17 15.34
CA ASP A 62 2.56 -2.77 15.70
C ASP A 62 2.49 -1.87 14.45
N VAL A 63 3.44 -2.01 13.53
CA VAL A 63 3.39 -1.30 12.25
C VAL A 63 2.09 -1.63 11.51
N MET A 64 1.72 -2.91 11.43
CA MET A 64 0.49 -3.38 10.77
C MET A 64 -0.78 -2.82 11.40
N ALA A 65 -0.82 -2.66 12.72
CA ALA A 65 -1.97 -2.07 13.43
C ALA A 65 -2.15 -0.56 13.14
N HIS A 66 -1.09 0.10 12.71
CA HIS A 66 -1.05 1.55 12.52
C HIS A 66 -0.83 2.00 11.07
N TYR A 67 -0.60 1.10 10.12
CA TYR A 67 -0.42 1.53 8.74
C TYR A 67 -1.74 1.93 8.07
N LYS A 68 -1.62 2.83 7.14
CA LYS A 68 -2.66 3.24 6.20
C LYS A 68 -2.16 3.05 4.78
N ILE A 69 -3.04 2.62 3.90
CA ILE A 69 -2.80 2.62 2.46
C ILE A 69 -4.06 3.07 1.75
N ILE A 70 -3.90 4.08 0.93
CA ILE A 70 -4.95 4.64 0.09
C ILE A 70 -4.45 4.78 -1.34
N GLY A 71 -5.36 4.80 -2.28
CA GLY A 71 -5.02 4.89 -3.69
C GLY A 71 -6.04 5.62 -4.53
N MET A 72 -5.61 5.97 -5.74
CA MET A 72 -6.47 6.51 -6.77
C MET A 72 -6.23 5.73 -8.07
N ALA A 73 -7.29 5.16 -8.62
CA ALA A 73 -7.22 4.41 -9.87
C ALA A 73 -7.73 5.25 -11.05
N ALA A 74 -7.18 4.98 -12.23
CA ALA A 74 -7.75 5.52 -13.46
C ALA A 74 -9.12 4.89 -13.76
N ASP A 75 -9.23 3.57 -13.54
CA ASP A 75 -10.41 2.77 -13.80
C ASP A 75 -10.46 1.58 -12.81
N LEU A 76 -11.64 1.22 -12.35
CA LEU A 76 -11.86 0.06 -11.48
C LEU A 76 -12.01 -1.26 -12.24
N LYS A 77 -12.14 -1.24 -13.57
CA LYS A 77 -12.39 -2.44 -14.38
C LYS A 77 -11.38 -3.56 -14.15
N TYR A 78 -10.10 -3.22 -13.99
CA TYR A 78 -9.03 -4.20 -13.75
C TYR A 78 -9.20 -4.92 -12.40
N LEU A 79 -9.52 -4.18 -11.34
CA LEU A 79 -9.80 -4.75 -10.01
C LEU A 79 -11.04 -5.64 -10.01
N VAL A 80 -12.07 -5.26 -10.76
CA VAL A 80 -13.31 -6.06 -10.94
C VAL A 80 -13.01 -7.31 -11.75
N MET A 81 -12.35 -7.18 -12.90
CA MET A 81 -11.97 -8.33 -13.75
C MET A 81 -11.06 -9.31 -12.98
N GLY A 82 -10.18 -8.80 -12.15
CA GLY A 82 -9.31 -9.60 -11.31
C GLY A 82 -9.99 -10.20 -10.06
N GLY A 83 -11.25 -9.87 -9.80
CA GLY A 83 -12.01 -10.35 -8.64
C GLY A 83 -11.58 -9.74 -7.29
N ARG A 84 -10.80 -8.66 -7.26
CA ARG A 84 -10.35 -7.96 -6.04
C ARG A 84 -11.29 -6.82 -5.64
N LEU A 85 -12.27 -6.50 -6.48
CA LEU A 85 -13.35 -5.56 -6.18
C LEU A 85 -14.68 -6.12 -6.69
N SER A 86 -15.73 -5.92 -5.88
CA SER A 86 -17.07 -6.37 -6.28
C SER A 86 -17.57 -5.63 -7.54
N PRO A 87 -18.21 -6.32 -8.51
CA PRO A 87 -18.80 -5.69 -9.68
C PRO A 87 -19.85 -4.60 -9.36
N LEU A 88 -20.52 -4.71 -8.21
CA LEU A 88 -21.47 -3.70 -7.75
C LEU A 88 -20.80 -2.36 -7.43
N VAL A 89 -19.55 -2.39 -6.95
CA VAL A 89 -18.76 -1.20 -6.67
C VAL A 89 -18.12 -0.64 -7.94
N GLY A 90 -17.81 -1.51 -8.91
CA GLY A 90 -17.18 -1.14 -10.19
C GLY A 90 -18.12 -0.49 -11.21
N LYS A 91 -19.44 -0.51 -10.99
CA LYS A 91 -20.45 0.14 -11.89
C LYS A 91 -20.47 1.68 -11.77
N LEU A 92 -19.31 2.30 -11.61
CA LEU A 92 -19.16 3.74 -11.79
C LEU A 92 -18.99 3.98 -13.29
N GLY A 93 -20.06 4.48 -13.92
CA GLY A 93 -20.02 4.81 -15.35
C GLY A 93 -18.76 5.62 -15.69
N ASN A 94 -18.22 5.38 -16.87
CA ASN A 94 -17.08 6.08 -17.49
C ASN A 94 -17.35 7.58 -17.63
N ARG A 95 -17.39 8.31 -16.51
CA ARG A 95 -17.32 9.77 -16.53
C ARG A 95 -15.86 10.16 -16.50
N LEU A 96 -15.37 10.67 -17.60
CA LEU A 96 -13.96 10.94 -17.95
C LEU A 96 -13.19 11.73 -16.87
N SER A 97 -13.88 12.45 -15.99
CA SER A 97 -13.30 13.31 -14.95
C SER A 97 -13.38 12.75 -13.53
N ILE A 98 -14.06 11.61 -13.30
CA ILE A 98 -14.22 11.05 -11.96
C ILE A 98 -13.18 9.94 -11.74
N LYS A 99 -12.34 10.10 -10.73
CA LYS A 99 -11.33 9.12 -10.32
C LYS A 99 -11.77 8.44 -9.02
N PRO A 100 -11.94 7.11 -9.01
CA PRO A 100 -12.23 6.38 -7.79
C PRO A 100 -11.04 6.37 -6.86
N THR A 101 -11.31 6.58 -5.58
CA THR A 101 -10.33 6.41 -4.52
C THR A 101 -10.55 5.09 -3.79
N LEU A 102 -9.45 4.47 -3.39
CA LEU A 102 -9.38 3.14 -2.84
C LEU A 102 -8.69 3.16 -1.49
N LYS A 103 -8.98 2.14 -0.66
CA LYS A 103 -8.22 1.80 0.53
C LYS A 103 -8.08 0.29 0.66
N ILE A 104 -7.07 -0.17 1.37
CA ILE A 104 -6.92 -1.55 1.78
C ILE A 104 -7.01 -1.59 3.30
N GLU A 105 -7.96 -2.35 3.82
CA GLU A 105 -8.13 -2.59 5.25
C GLU A 105 -8.36 -4.09 5.46
N ASP A 106 -7.68 -4.68 6.42
CA ASP A 106 -7.76 -6.11 6.75
C ASP A 106 -7.64 -7.06 5.55
N GLY A 107 -6.76 -6.73 4.60
CA GLY A 107 -6.54 -7.50 3.39
C GLY A 107 -7.65 -7.39 2.34
N ILE A 108 -8.50 -6.38 2.42
CA ILE A 108 -9.62 -6.16 1.49
C ILE A 108 -9.48 -4.81 0.80
N VAL A 109 -9.51 -4.83 -0.53
CA VAL A 109 -9.61 -3.59 -1.33
C VAL A 109 -11.05 -3.09 -1.29
N SER A 110 -11.24 -1.85 -0.94
CA SER A 110 -12.54 -1.20 -0.93
C SER A 110 -12.48 0.20 -1.52
N LYS A 111 -13.62 0.70 -1.99
CA LYS A 111 -13.76 2.07 -2.45
C LYS A 111 -13.77 3.00 -1.23
N ALA A 112 -12.90 4.01 -1.23
CA ALA A 112 -12.89 5.07 -0.21
C ALA A 112 -13.80 6.24 -0.60
N GLY A 113 -13.92 6.55 -1.91
CA GLY A 113 -14.72 7.64 -2.41
C GLY A 113 -14.49 7.91 -3.89
N MET A 114 -14.67 9.14 -4.30
CA MET A 114 -14.43 9.63 -5.67
C MET A 114 -13.93 11.06 -5.63
N VAL A 115 -13.02 11.39 -6.54
CA VAL A 115 -12.51 12.74 -6.75
C VAL A 115 -12.68 13.17 -8.20
N HIS A 116 -12.81 14.47 -8.44
CA HIS A 116 -12.97 15.02 -9.78
C HIS A 116 -11.62 15.51 -10.31
N GLY A 117 -11.04 14.75 -11.23
CA GLY A 117 -9.78 15.06 -11.89
C GLY A 117 -8.55 14.75 -11.05
N MET A 118 -7.40 14.68 -11.71
CA MET A 118 -6.11 14.28 -11.10
C MET A 118 -5.62 15.31 -10.07
N ALA A 119 -5.88 16.60 -10.27
CA ALA A 119 -5.44 17.63 -9.33
C ALA A 119 -6.12 17.49 -7.97
N LYS A 120 -7.46 17.29 -7.95
CA LYS A 120 -8.19 17.03 -6.70
C LYS A 120 -7.81 15.70 -6.06
N GLY A 121 -7.48 14.69 -6.89
CA GLY A 121 -6.98 13.42 -6.38
C GLY A 121 -5.65 13.55 -5.65
N ARG A 122 -4.72 14.33 -6.16
CA ARG A 122 -3.46 14.60 -5.46
C ARG A 122 -3.66 15.42 -4.18
N ALA A 123 -4.56 16.41 -4.20
CA ALA A 123 -4.93 17.18 -3.01
C ALA A 123 -5.56 16.29 -1.93
N TRP A 124 -6.37 15.30 -2.33
CA TRP A 124 -6.98 14.33 -1.41
C TRP A 124 -5.93 13.52 -0.64
N TYR A 125 -4.80 13.12 -1.25
CA TYR A 125 -3.72 12.47 -0.51
C TYR A 125 -3.18 13.35 0.62
N ILE A 126 -3.02 14.64 0.37
CA ILE A 126 -2.51 15.60 1.36
C ILE A 126 -3.53 15.79 2.49
N GLU A 127 -4.82 15.86 2.17
CA GLU A 127 -5.90 15.92 3.17
C GLU A 127 -5.88 14.67 4.07
N GLN A 128 -5.74 13.49 3.49
CA GLN A 128 -5.67 12.24 4.25
C GLN A 128 -4.44 12.17 5.17
N LEU A 129 -3.29 12.67 4.72
CA LEU A 129 -2.08 12.77 5.54
C LEU A 129 -2.22 13.80 6.68
N LYS A 130 -3.00 14.86 6.49
CA LYS A 130 -3.34 15.85 7.54
C LYS A 130 -4.33 15.29 8.56
N GLU A 131 -5.36 14.59 8.09
CA GLU A 131 -6.37 13.95 8.95
C GLU A 131 -5.79 12.81 9.80
N CYS A 132 -4.82 12.08 9.25
CA CYS A 132 -4.15 10.97 9.90
C CYS A 132 -2.63 11.13 9.77
N PRO A 133 -1.98 11.92 10.64
CA PRO A 133 -0.59 12.30 10.49
C PRO A 133 0.36 11.08 10.51
N PRO A 134 1.37 11.07 9.59
CA PRO A 134 2.39 10.05 9.57
C PRO A 134 3.26 10.06 10.84
N ASP A 135 3.73 8.88 11.21
CA ASP A 135 4.80 8.70 12.17
C ASP A 135 6.11 9.28 11.57
N PRO A 136 6.76 10.27 12.22
CA PRO A 136 7.95 10.92 11.66
C PRO A 136 9.14 9.98 11.51
N ASP A 137 9.17 8.88 12.26
CA ASP A 137 10.25 7.90 12.23
C ASP A 137 10.10 6.84 11.14
N VAL A 138 8.96 6.82 10.43
CA VAL A 138 8.67 5.87 9.37
C VAL A 138 8.45 6.60 8.06
N PRO A 139 9.14 6.24 6.96
CA PRO A 139 8.93 6.86 5.67
C PRO A 139 7.48 6.79 5.18
N VAL A 140 7.06 7.79 4.41
CA VAL A 140 5.86 7.70 3.58
C VAL A 140 6.23 7.05 2.25
N TYR A 141 5.42 6.11 1.78
CA TYR A 141 5.68 5.38 0.56
C TYR A 141 4.66 5.75 -0.52
N ILE A 142 5.15 6.04 -1.72
CA ILE A 142 4.30 6.36 -2.88
C ILE A 142 4.52 5.29 -3.93
N GLY A 143 3.47 4.57 -4.31
CA GLY A 143 3.49 3.57 -5.37
C GLY A 143 2.82 4.06 -6.64
N GLY A 144 3.35 3.67 -7.81
CA GLY A 144 2.73 3.97 -9.10
C GLY A 144 2.82 2.80 -10.09
N ALA A 145 1.72 2.56 -10.81
CA ALA A 145 1.65 1.60 -11.90
C ALA A 145 1.74 2.36 -13.23
N ASP A 146 2.90 2.32 -13.86
CA ASP A 146 3.20 2.95 -15.17
C ASP A 146 2.86 4.46 -15.23
N CYS A 147 3.17 5.20 -14.16
CA CYS A 147 2.89 6.64 -14.06
C CYS A 147 3.96 7.39 -13.25
N PRO A 148 5.24 7.35 -13.63
CA PRO A 148 6.33 7.93 -12.85
C PRO A 148 6.20 9.44 -12.66
N GLU A 149 5.70 10.18 -13.66
CA GLU A 149 5.48 11.62 -13.58
C GLU A 149 4.41 11.98 -12.54
N THR A 150 3.33 11.19 -12.47
CA THR A 150 2.28 11.40 -11.46
C THR A 150 2.80 11.11 -10.06
N VAL A 151 3.63 10.07 -9.88
CA VAL A 151 4.30 9.76 -8.61
C VAL A 151 5.21 10.91 -8.18
N ALA A 152 6.01 11.46 -9.10
CA ALA A 152 6.88 12.61 -8.84
C ALA A 152 6.09 13.86 -8.42
N LEU A 153 4.95 14.12 -9.08
CA LEU A 153 4.05 15.22 -8.72
C LEU A 153 3.41 15.03 -7.34
N ILE A 154 2.99 13.81 -6.99
CA ILE A 154 2.46 13.52 -5.64
C ILE A 154 3.55 13.77 -4.59
N LYS A 155 4.76 13.26 -4.83
CA LYS A 155 5.91 13.47 -3.93
C LYS A 155 6.16 14.96 -3.70
N SER A 156 6.33 15.76 -4.76
CA SER A 156 6.62 17.18 -4.64
C SER A 156 5.52 17.96 -3.91
N GLN A 157 4.25 17.59 -4.10
CA GLN A 157 3.14 18.22 -3.41
C GLN A 157 3.06 17.85 -1.93
N ILE A 158 3.40 16.61 -1.55
CA ILE A 158 3.50 16.19 -0.14
C ILE A 158 4.65 16.92 0.54
N GLU A 159 5.82 17.04 -0.12
CA GLU A 159 6.96 17.81 0.38
C GLU A 159 6.60 19.29 0.60
N ALA A 160 5.94 19.90 -0.38
CA ALA A 160 5.49 21.30 -0.29
C ALA A 160 4.43 21.54 0.80
N ALA A 161 3.69 20.53 1.22
CA ALA A 161 2.69 20.63 2.27
C ALA A 161 3.26 20.75 3.69
N ASN A 162 4.57 20.57 3.88
CA ASN A 162 5.30 20.72 5.13
C ASN A 162 4.66 19.97 6.32
N LEU A 163 4.33 18.70 6.12
CA LEU A 163 3.65 17.84 7.10
C LEU A 163 4.61 17.21 8.14
N GLY A 164 5.87 17.63 8.19
CA GLY A 164 6.88 17.06 9.08
C GLY A 164 7.38 15.67 8.68
N ILE A 165 7.10 15.25 7.43
CA ILE A 165 7.56 13.97 6.89
C ILE A 165 9.04 14.07 6.56
N GLN A 166 9.87 13.19 7.14
CA GLN A 166 11.33 13.22 6.98
C GLN A 166 11.83 12.47 5.74
N ASP A 167 11.13 11.40 5.34
CA ASP A 167 11.53 10.56 4.22
C ASP A 167 10.30 10.15 3.39
N ILE A 168 10.41 10.27 2.07
CA ILE A 168 9.38 9.85 1.11
C ILE A 168 10.02 8.93 0.07
N ARG A 169 9.57 7.68 0.04
CA ARG A 169 10.08 6.66 -0.87
C ARG A 169 9.10 6.35 -1.98
N CYS A 170 9.59 6.42 -3.21
CA CYS A 170 8.81 6.08 -4.39
C CYS A 170 9.13 4.65 -4.84
N VAL A 171 8.08 3.85 -5.08
CA VAL A 171 8.20 2.47 -5.53
C VAL A 171 7.41 2.25 -6.82
N LYS A 172 7.96 1.45 -7.72
CA LYS A 172 7.26 1.03 -8.95
C LYS A 172 6.39 -0.19 -8.62
N ILE A 173 5.11 -0.15 -8.99
CA ILE A 173 4.23 -1.32 -8.92
C ILE A 173 4.60 -2.27 -10.05
N GLY A 174 4.96 -3.52 -9.68
CA GLY A 174 5.38 -4.55 -10.63
C GLY A 174 4.21 -5.09 -11.48
N CYS A 175 4.55 -5.84 -12.53
CA CYS A 175 3.59 -6.33 -13.52
C CYS A 175 2.49 -7.23 -12.94
N LEU A 176 2.80 -8.06 -11.92
CA LEU A 176 1.81 -8.92 -11.28
C LEU A 176 0.64 -8.09 -10.71
N ILE A 177 0.93 -7.11 -9.87
CA ILE A 177 -0.09 -6.22 -9.32
C ILE A 177 -0.67 -5.32 -10.41
N GLY A 178 0.18 -4.83 -11.34
CA GLY A 178 -0.23 -3.99 -12.47
C GLY A 178 -1.35 -4.59 -13.30
N THR A 179 -1.34 -5.92 -13.49
CA THR A 179 -2.42 -6.65 -14.20
C THR A 179 -3.78 -6.51 -13.52
N TYR A 180 -3.80 -6.45 -12.18
CA TYR A 180 -5.04 -6.32 -11.41
C TYR A 180 -5.51 -4.88 -11.20
N VAL A 181 -4.61 -3.91 -11.25
CA VAL A 181 -4.94 -2.51 -10.93
C VAL A 181 -4.98 -1.61 -12.17
N GLY A 182 -4.36 -2.05 -13.26
CA GLY A 182 -4.21 -1.28 -14.49
C GLY A 182 -3.17 -0.15 -14.39
N PRO A 183 -2.93 0.54 -15.50
CA PRO A 183 -2.04 1.70 -15.53
C PRO A 183 -2.62 2.88 -14.76
N GLU A 184 -1.76 3.84 -14.42
CA GLU A 184 -2.11 5.09 -13.73
C GLU A 184 -2.71 4.90 -12.30
N LEU A 185 -2.65 3.68 -11.71
CA LEU A 185 -2.91 3.56 -10.28
C LEU A 185 -1.78 4.25 -9.52
N THR A 186 -2.15 5.09 -8.56
CA THR A 186 -1.22 5.62 -7.55
C THR A 186 -1.66 5.20 -6.15
N LEU A 187 -0.70 4.98 -5.26
CA LEU A 187 -0.91 4.60 -3.87
C LEU A 187 -0.04 5.45 -2.96
N VAL A 188 -0.55 5.77 -1.78
CA VAL A 188 0.24 6.35 -0.70
C VAL A 188 0.02 5.49 0.53
N ALA A 189 1.13 5.08 1.16
CA ALA A 189 1.11 4.28 2.38
C ALA A 189 1.99 4.92 3.46
N TRP A 190 1.53 4.89 4.70
CA TRP A 190 2.26 5.39 5.86
C TRP A 190 1.85 4.68 7.13
N LYS A 191 2.72 4.72 8.14
CA LYS A 191 2.35 4.40 9.51
C LYS A 191 1.81 5.68 10.17
N ARG A 192 0.64 5.62 10.78
CA ARG A 192 0.11 6.73 11.60
C ARG A 192 0.83 6.79 12.94
N LYS A 193 0.84 7.96 13.52
CA LYS A 193 1.25 8.17 14.92
C LYS A 193 0.44 7.33 15.90
#